data_7ea97f9e42ad59521e6c30949cc847dc
#
_entry.id   7ea97f9e42ad59521e6c30949cc847dc
#
_cell.length_a   1.000
_cell.length_b   1.000
_cell.length_c   1.000
_cell.angle_alpha   90.00
_cell.angle_beta   90.00
_cell.angle_gamma   90.00
#
_symmetry.space_group_name_H-M   'P 1'
#
loop_
_entity.id
_entity.type
_entity.pdbx_description
1 polymer ?
#
loop_
_entity_poly.entity_id
_entity_poly.type
_entity_poly.pdbx_seq_one_letter_code
_entity_poly.pdbx_strand_id
1 'polypeptide(L)'
;DENEDGAVNWQDGAIAYRDIMNNPYKSEEVPELVAWRIAMNFGSQAQNPFLTTLDNVKKVALNTDGLGQSVLLKGYGNEGHDSGHPDYGDIGQRLGGADDMNTMMEEGSKYGARFGVHVNASEMYPEAKAFSEDMVRRNSAGGLSYGWNWLDQGVGIDGIYDLASGSRVSRFADLSKEVGDNMDFIYLDVWGNLTSSGSEDSWETRKMSKMINDNGW
;
A
#
# COMPACT_ATOMS: atom_id res chain seq x y z
N ASP A 1 19.08 13.41 30.41
CA ASP A 1 17.75 13.99 30.64
C ASP A 1 17.45 14.91 29.46
N GLU A 2 16.98 14.29 28.37
CA GLU A 2 16.79 14.96 27.06
C GLU A 2 15.54 15.85 27.05
N ASN A 3 14.57 15.55 27.92
CA ASN A 3 13.33 16.31 28.04
C ASN A 3 13.29 17.26 29.23
N GLU A 4 14.39 17.35 30.01
CA GLU A 4 14.58 18.25 31.14
C GLU A 4 13.54 18.08 32.28
N ASP A 5 12.95 16.90 32.42
CA ASP A 5 11.97 16.62 33.50
C ASP A 5 12.59 16.19 34.83
N GLY A 6 13.93 16.09 34.91
CA GLY A 6 14.70 15.72 36.08
C GLY A 6 14.83 14.21 36.30
N ALA A 7 14.35 13.39 35.37
CA ALA A 7 14.47 11.95 35.40
C ALA A 7 15.13 11.41 34.14
N VAL A 8 15.86 10.32 34.23
CA VAL A 8 16.36 9.59 33.05
C VAL A 8 15.51 8.33 32.85
N ASN A 9 14.79 8.29 31.77
CA ASN A 9 13.83 7.22 31.47
C ASN A 9 13.77 6.87 29.98
N TRP A 10 12.78 6.09 29.55
CA TRP A 10 12.63 5.67 28.16
C TRP A 10 12.39 6.82 27.19
N GLN A 11 11.84 7.95 27.66
CA GLN A 11 11.57 9.13 26.83
C GLN A 11 12.89 9.78 26.38
N ASP A 12 13.88 9.87 27.28
CA ASP A 12 15.22 10.36 26.94
C ASP A 12 15.88 9.47 25.88
N GLY A 13 15.75 8.15 26.05
CA GLY A 13 16.23 7.19 25.05
C GLY A 13 15.54 7.34 23.70
N ALA A 14 14.24 7.59 23.69
CA ALA A 14 13.48 7.82 22.46
C ALA A 14 13.88 9.13 21.77
N ILE A 15 14.13 10.20 22.55
CA ILE A 15 14.59 11.49 22.00
C ILE A 15 15.97 11.32 21.37
N ALA A 16 16.93 10.76 22.13
CA ALA A 16 18.29 10.54 21.62
C ALA A 16 18.33 9.60 20.40
N TYR A 17 17.40 8.63 20.31
CA TYR A 17 17.33 7.72 19.18
C TYR A 17 16.91 8.40 17.88
N ARG A 18 16.15 9.50 17.93
CA ARG A 18 15.73 10.24 16.72
C ARG A 18 16.90 10.70 15.86
N ASP A 19 18.04 10.99 16.48
CA ASP A 19 19.21 11.49 15.77
C ASP A 19 20.01 10.41 15.04
N ILE A 20 19.76 9.14 15.39
CA ILE A 20 20.50 7.98 14.85
C ILE A 20 19.61 6.99 14.10
N MET A 21 18.28 7.14 14.16
CA MET A 21 17.35 6.24 13.45
C MET A 21 17.36 6.49 11.93
N ASN A 22 17.15 5.44 11.18
CA ASN A 22 16.89 5.58 9.75
C ASN A 22 15.47 6.09 9.56
N ASN A 23 15.36 7.29 9.03
CA ASN A 23 14.06 7.83 8.65
C ASN A 23 13.56 7.17 7.37
N PRO A 24 12.30 6.70 7.32
CA PRO A 24 11.70 6.20 6.09
C PRO A 24 11.69 7.27 4.99
N TYR A 25 11.64 6.82 3.74
CA TYR A 25 11.51 7.70 2.58
C TYR A 25 10.29 8.63 2.73
N LYS A 26 10.46 9.92 2.48
CA LYS A 26 9.45 10.97 2.66
C LYS A 26 8.85 11.08 4.07
N SER A 27 9.51 10.58 5.10
CA SER A 27 8.99 10.67 6.48
C SER A 27 8.79 12.09 6.97
N GLU A 28 9.54 13.05 6.41
CA GLU A 28 9.43 14.49 6.72
C GLU A 28 8.08 15.10 6.28
N GLU A 29 7.38 14.49 5.33
CA GLU A 29 6.06 14.95 4.88
C GLU A 29 4.92 14.48 5.81
N VAL A 30 5.15 13.40 6.57
CA VAL A 30 4.10 12.73 7.38
C VAL A 30 3.50 13.62 8.47
N PRO A 31 4.25 14.47 9.20
CA PRO A 31 3.67 15.32 10.23
C PRO A 31 2.60 16.30 9.76
N GLU A 32 2.60 16.65 8.49
CA GLU A 32 1.60 17.54 7.88
C GLU A 32 0.31 16.80 7.50
N LEU A 33 0.34 15.46 7.44
CA LEU A 33 -0.79 14.63 7.06
C LEU A 33 -1.63 14.25 8.30
N VAL A 34 -2.39 15.19 8.81
CA VAL A 34 -3.08 15.08 10.09
C VAL A 34 -4.32 14.18 10.02
N ALA A 35 -5.04 14.20 8.89
CA ALA A 35 -6.24 13.41 8.70
C ALA A 35 -5.93 12.12 7.91
N TRP A 36 -5.95 10.98 8.59
CA TRP A 36 -5.84 9.66 7.97
C TRP A 36 -7.21 9.15 7.55
N ARG A 37 -7.33 8.72 6.30
CA ARG A 37 -8.57 8.19 5.76
C ARG A 37 -8.33 6.92 4.94
N ILE A 38 -9.25 5.95 5.09
CA ILE A 38 -9.32 4.76 4.26
C ILE A 38 -10.58 4.83 3.38
N ALA A 39 -10.40 4.93 2.06
CA ALA A 39 -11.47 4.77 1.10
C ALA A 39 -11.51 3.31 0.67
N MET A 40 -12.45 2.55 1.22
CA MET A 40 -12.50 1.10 1.10
C MET A 40 -13.63 0.65 0.18
N ASN A 41 -13.31 -0.30 -0.68
CA ASN A 41 -14.26 -0.93 -1.59
C ASN A 41 -14.18 -2.46 -1.45
N PHE A 42 -15.33 -3.10 -1.38
CA PHE A 42 -15.48 -4.55 -1.29
C PHE A 42 -16.38 -5.10 -2.37
N GLY A 43 -16.04 -6.27 -2.89
CA GLY A 43 -16.97 -7.14 -3.59
C GLY A 43 -17.77 -6.44 -4.69
N SER A 44 -17.14 -5.77 -5.63
CA SER A 44 -17.78 -5.07 -6.76
C SER A 44 -18.79 -3.97 -6.38
N GLN A 45 -18.86 -3.58 -5.13
CA GLN A 45 -19.88 -2.65 -4.64
C GLN A 45 -19.42 -1.21 -4.63
N ALA A 46 -18.55 -0.74 -5.37
CA ALA A 46 -18.15 0.66 -5.56
C ALA A 46 -18.63 1.63 -4.44
N GLN A 47 -18.34 1.30 -3.17
CA GLN A 47 -18.77 2.12 -2.01
C GLN A 47 -18.10 3.49 -2.01
N ASN A 48 -16.87 3.58 -2.51
CA ASN A 48 -16.09 4.80 -2.61
C ASN A 48 -15.51 4.97 -4.02
N PRO A 49 -16.34 5.30 -5.02
CA PRO A 49 -15.86 5.70 -6.33
C PRO A 49 -14.83 6.83 -6.23
N PHE A 50 -13.88 6.90 -7.16
CA PHE A 50 -12.77 7.84 -7.08
C PHE A 50 -13.22 9.30 -7.01
N LEU A 51 -14.16 9.73 -7.86
CA LEU A 51 -14.66 11.11 -7.81
C LEU A 51 -15.48 11.41 -6.55
N THR A 52 -16.18 10.43 -5.98
CA THR A 52 -16.82 10.58 -4.67
C THR A 52 -15.78 10.75 -3.56
N THR A 53 -14.67 10.01 -3.66
CA THR A 53 -13.54 10.16 -2.74
C THR A 53 -12.92 11.55 -2.84
N LEU A 54 -12.78 12.09 -4.05
CA LEU A 54 -12.34 13.48 -4.28
C LEU A 54 -13.26 14.49 -3.60
N ASP A 55 -14.58 14.34 -3.75
CA ASP A 55 -15.55 15.23 -3.07
C ASP A 55 -15.41 15.19 -1.55
N ASN A 56 -15.12 14.01 -1.01
CA ASN A 56 -14.88 13.87 0.42
C ASN A 56 -13.56 14.51 0.85
N VAL A 57 -12.50 14.43 0.05
CA VAL A 57 -11.23 15.15 0.29
C VAL A 57 -11.48 16.66 0.37
N LYS A 58 -12.22 17.21 -0.59
CA LYS A 58 -12.60 18.63 -0.59
C LYS A 58 -13.40 19.01 0.66
N LYS A 59 -14.36 18.18 1.07
CA LYS A 59 -15.15 18.42 2.30
C LYS A 59 -14.29 18.43 3.56
N VAL A 60 -13.33 17.50 3.68
CA VAL A 60 -12.41 17.48 4.83
C VAL A 60 -11.55 18.73 4.83
N ALA A 61 -10.95 19.12 3.73
CA ALA A 61 -10.14 20.34 3.64
C ALA A 61 -10.94 21.58 4.04
N LEU A 62 -12.18 21.73 3.53
CA LEU A 62 -13.04 22.88 3.86
C LEU A 62 -13.48 22.91 5.32
N ASN A 63 -13.66 21.76 5.97
CA ASN A 63 -14.11 21.70 7.37
C ASN A 63 -12.97 21.70 8.39
N THR A 64 -11.71 21.68 7.93
CA THR A 64 -10.52 21.60 8.80
C THR A 64 -9.51 22.70 8.52
N ASP A 65 -9.93 23.78 7.84
CA ASP A 65 -9.03 24.88 7.43
C ASP A 65 -7.80 24.39 6.63
N GLY A 66 -7.99 23.35 5.81
CA GLY A 66 -6.93 22.83 4.92
C GLY A 66 -5.92 21.89 5.58
N LEU A 67 -6.27 21.20 6.67
CA LEU A 67 -5.41 20.17 7.24
C LEU A 67 -5.05 19.11 6.18
N GLY A 68 -3.77 18.74 6.11
CA GLY A 68 -3.26 17.72 5.21
C GLY A 68 -3.90 16.35 5.48
N GLN A 69 -4.10 15.59 4.42
CA GLN A 69 -4.79 14.30 4.45
C GLN A 69 -3.92 13.20 3.86
N SER A 70 -3.90 12.05 4.50
CA SER A 70 -3.40 10.79 3.93
C SER A 70 -4.60 9.90 3.56
N VAL A 71 -4.76 9.60 2.28
CA VAL A 71 -5.91 8.84 1.75
C VAL A 71 -5.43 7.50 1.20
N LEU A 72 -5.75 6.43 1.92
CA LEU A 72 -5.48 5.06 1.51
C LEU A 72 -6.66 4.51 0.69
N LEU A 73 -6.38 4.12 -0.55
CA LEU A 73 -7.34 3.49 -1.44
C LEU A 73 -7.26 1.96 -1.24
N LYS A 74 -8.13 1.43 -0.40
CA LYS A 74 -8.21 0.00 -0.13
C LYS A 74 -9.28 -0.63 -1.02
N GLY A 75 -8.89 -1.63 -1.82
CA GLY A 75 -9.78 -2.22 -2.84
C GLY A 75 -9.96 -1.30 -4.06
N TYR A 76 -8.89 -0.67 -4.49
CA TYR A 76 -8.84 0.24 -5.63
C TYR A 76 -8.90 -0.47 -6.98
N GLY A 77 -8.52 -1.74 -7.01
CA GLY A 77 -8.38 -2.54 -8.23
C GLY A 77 -9.36 -3.70 -8.29
N ASN A 78 -9.48 -4.27 -9.46
CA ASN A 78 -10.31 -5.43 -9.76
C ASN A 78 -11.75 -5.28 -9.23
N GLU A 79 -12.22 -6.23 -8.42
CA GLU A 79 -13.56 -6.24 -7.81
C GLU A 79 -13.54 -5.76 -6.34
N GLY A 80 -12.48 -5.10 -5.88
CA GLY A 80 -12.39 -4.57 -4.54
C GLY A 80 -11.27 -5.18 -3.70
N HIS A 81 -11.38 -5.02 -2.37
CA HIS A 81 -10.35 -5.43 -1.44
C HIS A 81 -10.00 -6.92 -1.57
N ASP A 82 -8.72 -7.18 -1.78
CA ASP A 82 -8.09 -8.50 -1.93
C ASP A 82 -8.67 -9.36 -3.08
N SER A 83 -9.38 -8.74 -4.02
CA SER A 83 -9.78 -9.39 -5.26
C SER A 83 -8.73 -9.18 -6.34
N GLY A 84 -8.44 -10.24 -7.10
CA GLY A 84 -7.56 -10.19 -8.27
C GLY A 84 -6.10 -9.80 -7.98
N HIS A 85 -5.68 -9.71 -6.71
CA HIS A 85 -4.27 -9.54 -6.42
C HIS A 85 -3.48 -10.78 -6.86
N PRO A 86 -2.30 -10.61 -7.45
CA PRO A 86 -1.48 -9.40 -7.45
C PRO A 86 -1.52 -8.57 -8.76
N ASP A 87 -2.64 -8.48 -9.46
CA ASP A 87 -2.79 -7.63 -10.66
C ASP A 87 -2.91 -6.14 -10.25
N TYR A 88 -1.82 -5.54 -9.79
CA TYR A 88 -1.82 -4.21 -9.17
C TYR A 88 -2.26 -3.08 -10.11
N GLY A 89 -2.02 -3.22 -11.42
CA GLY A 89 -2.41 -2.23 -12.43
C GLY A 89 -3.85 -2.38 -12.94
N ASP A 90 -4.61 -3.36 -12.47
CA ASP A 90 -6.01 -3.53 -12.88
C ASP A 90 -6.93 -2.61 -12.06
N ILE A 91 -6.99 -1.34 -12.43
CA ILE A 91 -7.77 -0.33 -11.72
C ILE A 91 -9.27 -0.59 -11.88
N GLY A 92 -10.00 -0.55 -10.76
CA GLY A 92 -11.42 -0.90 -10.69
C GLY A 92 -12.31 -0.04 -11.60
N GLN A 93 -12.86 -0.62 -12.65
CA GLN A 93 -13.70 0.09 -13.63
C GLN A 93 -14.99 0.63 -13.01
N ARG A 94 -15.56 -0.09 -12.05
CA ARG A 94 -16.76 0.37 -11.32
C ARG A 94 -16.50 1.55 -10.39
N LEU A 95 -15.23 1.82 -10.08
CA LEU A 95 -14.80 2.97 -9.28
C LEU A 95 -14.55 4.22 -10.14
N GLY A 96 -14.51 4.06 -11.47
CA GLY A 96 -14.23 5.10 -12.44
C GLY A 96 -12.97 4.83 -13.31
N GLY A 97 -12.26 3.72 -13.06
CA GLY A 97 -11.06 3.35 -13.81
C GLY A 97 -9.86 4.28 -13.55
N ALA A 98 -8.81 4.11 -14.34
CA ALA A 98 -7.57 4.88 -14.17
C ALA A 98 -7.76 6.39 -14.38
N ASP A 99 -8.63 6.81 -15.30
CA ASP A 99 -8.87 8.22 -15.60
C ASP A 99 -9.44 8.96 -14.38
N ASP A 100 -10.48 8.43 -13.75
CA ASP A 100 -11.08 9.02 -12.56
C ASP A 100 -10.14 8.94 -11.36
N MET A 101 -9.35 7.86 -11.23
CA MET A 101 -8.33 7.72 -10.19
C MET A 101 -7.27 8.80 -10.32
N ASN A 102 -6.73 9.03 -11.50
CA ASN A 102 -5.75 10.08 -11.73
C ASN A 102 -6.33 11.46 -11.52
N THR A 103 -7.55 11.73 -12.00
CA THR A 103 -8.26 12.98 -11.74
C THR A 103 -8.43 13.23 -10.24
N MET A 104 -8.79 12.20 -9.48
CA MET A 104 -8.93 12.31 -8.02
C MET A 104 -7.60 12.67 -7.34
N MET A 105 -6.52 12.00 -7.71
CA MET A 105 -5.19 12.23 -7.12
C MET A 105 -4.66 13.63 -7.48
N GLU A 106 -4.73 14.01 -8.76
CA GLU A 106 -4.28 15.32 -9.24
C GLU A 106 -5.08 16.47 -8.61
N GLU A 107 -6.40 16.39 -8.63
CA GLU A 107 -7.24 17.43 -8.06
C GLU A 107 -7.21 17.43 -6.53
N GLY A 108 -7.15 16.25 -5.92
CA GLY A 108 -7.11 16.11 -4.45
C GLY A 108 -5.82 16.64 -3.83
N SER A 109 -4.69 16.53 -4.52
CA SER A 109 -3.41 17.06 -4.04
C SER A 109 -3.45 18.58 -3.83
N LYS A 110 -4.25 19.30 -4.60
CA LYS A 110 -4.47 20.75 -4.45
C LYS A 110 -5.17 21.10 -3.14
N TYR A 111 -5.76 20.13 -2.46
CA TYR A 111 -6.40 20.25 -1.14
C TYR A 111 -5.56 19.62 -0.02
N GLY A 112 -4.26 19.44 -0.25
CA GLY A 112 -3.34 18.90 0.74
C GLY A 112 -3.47 17.39 0.97
N ALA A 113 -4.10 16.64 0.05
CA ALA A 113 -4.18 15.19 0.14
C ALA A 113 -3.00 14.51 -0.53
N ARG A 114 -2.51 13.43 0.12
CA ARG A 114 -1.60 12.43 -0.42
C ARG A 114 -2.35 11.12 -0.58
N PHE A 115 -2.12 10.44 -1.69
CA PHE A 115 -2.85 9.22 -2.03
C PHE A 115 -1.94 8.02 -2.14
N GLY A 116 -2.41 6.91 -1.60
CA GLY A 116 -1.72 5.64 -1.75
C GLY A 116 -2.69 4.48 -1.90
N VAL A 117 -2.17 3.35 -2.32
CA VAL A 117 -2.94 2.12 -2.50
C VAL A 117 -2.54 1.06 -1.50
N HIS A 118 -3.52 0.24 -1.11
CA HIS A 118 -3.31 -0.97 -0.34
C HIS A 118 -2.92 -2.10 -1.27
N VAL A 119 -1.80 -2.74 -1.00
CA VAL A 119 -1.27 -3.86 -1.76
C VAL A 119 -1.05 -5.06 -0.85
N ASN A 120 -1.61 -6.20 -1.20
CA ASN A 120 -1.22 -7.50 -0.66
C ASN A 120 -0.17 -8.13 -1.59
N ALA A 121 1.06 -8.24 -1.12
CA ALA A 121 2.17 -8.83 -1.87
C ALA A 121 2.60 -10.19 -1.32
N SER A 122 1.87 -10.72 -0.35
CA SER A 122 2.12 -12.01 0.31
C SER A 122 1.21 -13.13 -0.21
N GLU A 123 0.12 -12.75 -0.85
CA GLU A 123 -0.92 -13.65 -1.33
C GLU A 123 -1.36 -13.31 -2.75
N MET A 124 -1.84 -14.31 -3.45
CA MET A 124 -2.46 -14.18 -4.77
C MET A 124 -3.78 -14.93 -4.81
N TYR A 125 -4.66 -14.49 -5.69
CA TYR A 125 -6.00 -15.05 -5.85
C TYR A 125 -6.12 -15.73 -7.21
N PRO A 126 -6.87 -16.85 -7.30
CA PRO A 126 -6.92 -17.66 -8.51
C PRO A 126 -7.47 -16.93 -9.76
N GLU A 127 -8.29 -15.90 -9.55
CA GLU A 127 -8.85 -15.09 -10.63
C GLU A 127 -7.86 -14.05 -11.19
N ALA A 128 -6.73 -13.81 -10.51
CA ALA A 128 -5.70 -12.89 -11.01
C ALA A 128 -5.06 -13.42 -12.29
N LYS A 129 -4.85 -12.55 -13.28
CA LYS A 129 -4.11 -12.88 -14.52
C LYS A 129 -2.67 -13.31 -14.23
N ALA A 130 -2.09 -12.73 -13.19
CA ALA A 130 -0.74 -13.05 -12.74
C ALA A 130 -0.66 -14.33 -11.89
N PHE A 131 -1.79 -15.00 -11.59
CA PHE A 131 -1.75 -16.25 -10.85
C PHE A 131 -0.88 -17.29 -11.59
N SER A 132 0.07 -17.88 -10.88
CA SER A 132 0.99 -18.86 -11.43
C SER A 132 1.34 -19.91 -10.39
N GLU A 133 1.27 -21.18 -10.79
CA GLU A 133 1.74 -22.32 -9.97
C GLU A 133 3.22 -22.21 -9.59
N ASP A 134 4.05 -21.54 -10.39
CA ASP A 134 5.46 -21.31 -10.12
C ASP A 134 5.69 -20.29 -8.99
N MET A 135 4.71 -19.39 -8.77
CA MET A 135 4.77 -18.41 -7.68
C MET A 135 4.16 -18.90 -6.38
N VAL A 136 3.56 -20.09 -6.36
CA VAL A 136 2.88 -20.60 -5.17
C VAL A 136 3.88 -20.93 -4.07
N ARG A 137 3.70 -20.34 -2.89
CA ARG A 137 4.38 -20.78 -1.69
C ARG A 137 3.83 -22.12 -1.23
N ARG A 138 4.73 -23.07 -1.01
CA ARG A 138 4.38 -24.41 -0.50
C ARG A 138 4.79 -24.56 0.96
N ASN A 139 3.99 -25.28 1.71
CA ASN A 139 4.34 -25.69 3.06
C ASN A 139 5.38 -26.83 3.05
N SER A 140 5.85 -27.23 4.24
CA SER A 140 6.88 -28.27 4.38
C SER A 140 6.46 -29.66 3.87
N ALA A 141 5.17 -29.91 3.71
CA ALA A 141 4.62 -31.14 3.13
C ALA A 141 4.41 -31.05 1.61
N GLY A 142 4.79 -29.92 0.98
CA GLY A 142 4.63 -29.69 -0.46
C GLY A 142 3.22 -29.19 -0.88
N GLY A 143 2.29 -29.08 0.04
CA GLY A 143 0.95 -28.53 -0.20
C GLY A 143 0.93 -27.02 -0.31
N LEU A 144 -0.20 -26.46 -0.75
CA LEU A 144 -0.40 -25.01 -0.84
C LEU A 144 -0.36 -24.36 0.55
N SER A 145 0.22 -23.17 0.63
CA SER A 145 0.09 -22.28 1.78
C SER A 145 -1.12 -21.39 1.55
N TYR A 146 -2.21 -21.67 2.23
CA TYR A 146 -3.42 -20.85 2.15
C TYR A 146 -3.28 -19.60 3.02
N GLY A 147 -3.82 -18.50 2.51
CA GLY A 147 -3.89 -17.22 3.20
C GLY A 147 -5.32 -16.81 3.53
N TRP A 148 -5.61 -15.54 3.40
CA TRP A 148 -6.91 -14.96 3.69
C TRP A 148 -8.01 -15.47 2.75
N ASN A 149 -9.23 -15.52 3.20
CA ASN A 149 -10.39 -16.05 2.44
C ASN A 149 -11.64 -15.19 2.63
N TRP A 150 -11.55 -13.93 2.28
CA TRP A 150 -12.69 -13.02 2.41
C TRP A 150 -13.73 -13.20 1.30
N LEU A 151 -13.39 -12.91 0.06
CA LEU A 151 -14.24 -13.12 -1.13
C LEU A 151 -13.83 -14.39 -1.85
N ASP A 152 -12.56 -14.68 -1.87
CA ASP A 152 -11.97 -15.85 -2.47
C ASP A 152 -10.83 -16.39 -1.61
N GLN A 153 -10.30 -17.56 -1.92
CA GLN A 153 -9.22 -18.18 -1.19
C GLN A 153 -7.87 -17.68 -1.67
N GLY A 154 -7.20 -16.88 -0.86
CA GLY A 154 -5.82 -16.48 -1.11
C GLY A 154 -4.84 -17.65 -0.99
N VAL A 155 -3.84 -17.66 -1.85
CA VAL A 155 -2.71 -18.61 -1.85
C VAL A 155 -1.42 -17.82 -1.65
N GLY A 156 -0.58 -18.28 -0.74
CA GLY A 156 0.68 -17.58 -0.44
C GLY A 156 1.60 -17.49 -1.65
N ILE A 157 2.26 -16.35 -1.82
CA ILE A 157 3.28 -16.12 -2.82
C ILE A 157 4.65 -16.55 -2.28
N ASP A 158 5.45 -17.23 -3.09
CA ASP A 158 6.89 -17.36 -2.89
C ASP A 158 7.55 -16.02 -3.25
N GLY A 159 7.84 -15.22 -2.23
CA GLY A 159 8.37 -13.86 -2.42
C GLY A 159 9.74 -13.83 -3.08
N ILE A 160 10.58 -14.84 -2.84
CA ILE A 160 11.89 -14.94 -3.47
C ILE A 160 11.75 -15.18 -4.97
N TYR A 161 10.92 -16.15 -5.34
CA TYR A 161 10.66 -16.45 -6.75
C TYR A 161 10.02 -15.24 -7.46
N ASP A 162 9.04 -14.63 -6.86
CA ASP A 162 8.30 -13.48 -7.41
C ASP A 162 9.22 -12.27 -7.69
N LEU A 163 10.15 -11.98 -6.79
CA LEU A 163 11.16 -10.94 -7.00
C LEU A 163 12.26 -11.36 -7.99
N ALA A 164 12.78 -12.59 -7.88
CA ALA A 164 13.89 -13.06 -8.70
C ALA A 164 13.49 -13.27 -10.17
N SER A 165 12.26 -13.70 -10.43
CA SER A 165 11.72 -13.85 -11.79
C SER A 165 11.45 -12.51 -12.48
N GLY A 166 11.40 -11.40 -11.73
CA GLY A 166 10.99 -10.10 -12.24
C GLY A 166 9.46 -9.90 -12.31
N SER A 167 8.68 -10.89 -11.96
CA SER A 167 7.20 -10.84 -12.01
C SER A 167 6.62 -9.72 -11.16
N ARG A 168 7.10 -9.56 -9.92
CA ARG A 168 6.69 -8.46 -9.04
C ARG A 168 7.03 -7.09 -9.61
N VAL A 169 8.23 -6.93 -10.13
CA VAL A 169 8.68 -5.68 -10.75
C VAL A 169 7.78 -5.30 -11.93
N SER A 170 7.44 -6.28 -12.78
CA SER A 170 6.52 -6.06 -13.90
C SER A 170 5.15 -5.57 -13.45
N ARG A 171 4.56 -6.19 -12.41
CA ARG A 171 3.23 -5.80 -11.91
C ARG A 171 3.22 -4.42 -11.26
N PHE A 172 4.30 -4.02 -10.58
CA PHE A 172 4.43 -2.64 -10.08
C PHE A 172 4.67 -1.65 -11.22
N ALA A 173 5.37 -2.04 -12.28
CA ALA A 173 5.49 -1.22 -13.49
C ALA A 173 4.14 -1.01 -14.18
N ASP A 174 3.27 -2.03 -14.20
CA ASP A 174 1.90 -1.90 -14.70
C ASP A 174 1.10 -0.88 -13.86
N LEU A 175 1.20 -0.96 -12.52
CA LEU A 175 0.57 0.04 -11.65
C LEU A 175 1.13 1.45 -11.92
N SER A 176 2.46 1.60 -12.00
CA SER A 176 3.10 2.88 -12.27
C SER A 176 2.64 3.48 -13.60
N LYS A 177 2.44 2.66 -14.61
CA LYS A 177 1.92 3.09 -15.91
C LYS A 177 0.50 3.65 -15.83
N GLU A 178 -0.36 3.06 -14.98
CA GLU A 178 -1.75 3.49 -14.79
C GLU A 178 -1.87 4.78 -13.96
N VAL A 179 -1.02 4.95 -12.93
CA VAL A 179 -1.14 6.07 -11.98
C VAL A 179 -0.16 7.23 -12.26
N GLY A 180 0.86 7.01 -13.08
CA GLY A 180 1.91 8.01 -13.35
C GLY A 180 2.58 8.51 -12.06
N ASP A 181 2.83 9.81 -12.01
CA ASP A 181 3.46 10.50 -10.86
C ASP A 181 2.45 10.97 -9.81
N ASN A 182 1.17 10.56 -9.92
CA ASN A 182 0.10 11.08 -9.07
C ASN A 182 -0.02 10.37 -7.72
N MET A 183 0.58 9.19 -7.57
CA MET A 183 0.50 8.40 -6.34
C MET A 183 1.69 8.70 -5.42
N ASP A 184 1.43 8.81 -4.12
CA ASP A 184 2.42 9.23 -3.14
C ASP A 184 3.01 8.12 -2.29
N PHE A 185 2.24 7.05 -2.02
CA PHE A 185 2.70 5.95 -1.15
C PHE A 185 2.02 4.62 -1.44
N ILE A 186 2.63 3.54 -0.94
CA ILE A 186 2.04 2.20 -0.90
C ILE A 186 1.93 1.73 0.54
N TYR A 187 0.77 1.18 0.88
CA TYR A 187 0.56 0.42 2.10
C TYR A 187 0.68 -1.07 1.78
N LEU A 188 1.72 -1.71 2.33
CA LEU A 188 1.93 -3.14 2.21
C LEU A 188 1.21 -3.87 3.34
N ASP A 189 0.15 -4.59 3.00
CA ASP A 189 -0.57 -5.40 3.97
C ASP A 189 0.15 -6.73 4.24
N VAL A 190 0.08 -7.21 5.48
CA VAL A 190 0.69 -8.46 5.99
C VAL A 190 2.18 -8.64 5.64
N TRP A 191 2.89 -7.57 5.34
CA TRP A 191 4.31 -7.59 5.08
C TRP A 191 5.11 -7.47 6.38
N GLY A 192 6.18 -8.24 6.51
CA GLY A 192 7.11 -8.17 7.65
C GLY A 192 6.71 -9.00 8.87
N ASN A 193 5.46 -9.39 9.02
CA ASN A 193 4.97 -10.16 10.16
C ASN A 193 4.72 -11.64 9.86
N LEU A 194 4.90 -12.06 8.61
CA LEU A 194 4.73 -13.44 8.19
C LEU A 194 6.05 -14.01 7.67
N THR A 195 6.26 -15.29 7.90
CA THR A 195 7.42 -16.04 7.41
C THR A 195 7.55 -16.04 5.89
N SER A 196 6.49 -15.71 5.19
CA SER A 196 6.43 -15.65 3.73
C SER A 196 7.03 -14.40 3.10
N SER A 197 7.07 -13.32 3.87
CA SER A 197 7.60 -12.03 3.39
C SER A 197 8.98 -11.71 3.96
N GLY A 198 9.54 -12.62 4.73
CA GLY A 198 10.82 -12.42 5.40
C GLY A 198 10.71 -11.54 6.65
N SER A 199 11.84 -11.26 7.27
CA SER A 199 11.96 -10.30 8.38
C SER A 199 12.10 -8.88 7.83
N GLU A 200 11.98 -7.88 8.71
CA GLU A 200 12.15 -6.47 8.37
C GLU A 200 13.50 -6.17 7.68
N ASP A 201 14.52 -6.99 7.95
CA ASP A 201 15.86 -6.84 7.38
C ASP A 201 16.20 -7.90 6.32
N SER A 202 15.20 -8.60 5.80
CA SER A 202 15.40 -9.61 4.76
C SER A 202 15.78 -8.98 3.42
N TRP A 203 16.39 -9.78 2.54
CA TRP A 203 16.66 -9.39 1.17
C TRP A 203 15.39 -8.97 0.43
N GLU A 204 14.29 -9.69 0.63
CA GLU A 204 13.00 -9.41 0.02
C GLU A 204 12.47 -8.05 0.44
N THR A 205 12.49 -7.75 1.74
CA THR A 205 12.02 -6.46 2.27
C THR A 205 12.84 -5.31 1.72
N ARG A 206 14.17 -5.43 1.70
CA ARG A 206 15.05 -4.40 1.12
C ARG A 206 14.80 -4.17 -0.38
N LYS A 207 14.62 -5.24 -1.15
CA LYS A 207 14.30 -5.14 -2.58
C LYS A 207 12.94 -4.52 -2.81
N MET A 208 11.95 -4.90 -2.01
CA MET A 208 10.59 -4.37 -2.10
C MET A 208 10.57 -2.88 -1.78
N SER A 209 11.17 -2.46 -0.68
CA SER A 209 11.25 -1.04 -0.30
C SER A 209 11.97 -0.22 -1.37
N LYS A 210 13.09 -0.71 -1.87
CA LYS A 210 13.82 -0.02 -2.95
C LYS A 210 12.95 0.14 -4.20
N MET A 211 12.28 -0.90 -4.63
CA MET A 211 11.43 -0.87 -5.83
C MET A 211 10.28 0.14 -5.67
N ILE A 212 9.65 0.21 -4.51
CA ILE A 212 8.60 1.17 -4.21
C ILE A 212 9.16 2.60 -4.23
N ASN A 213 10.25 2.83 -3.52
CA ASN A 213 10.87 4.16 -3.44
C ASN A 213 11.43 4.64 -4.79
N ASP A 214 11.94 3.74 -5.63
CA ASP A 214 12.41 4.06 -6.98
C ASP A 214 11.27 4.57 -7.90
N ASN A 215 10.00 4.24 -7.59
CA ASN A 215 8.82 4.80 -8.25
C ASN A 215 8.36 6.13 -7.62
N GLY A 216 9.01 6.60 -6.57
CA GLY A 216 8.63 7.83 -5.88
C GLY A 216 7.53 7.66 -4.82
N TRP A 217 7.21 6.43 -4.45
CA TRP A 217 6.15 6.06 -3.51
C TRP A 217 6.65 5.75 -2.11
#